data_14c3e8df3d8d4c3e4cc3b230998f0e83
#
_entry.id   14c3e8df3d8d4c3e4cc3b230998f0e83
#
_cell.length_a   1.000
_cell.length_b   1.000
_cell.length_c   1.000
_cell.angle_alpha   90.00
_cell.angle_beta   90.00
_cell.angle_gamma   90.00
#
_symmetry.space_group_name_H-M   'P 1'
#
loop_
_entity.id
_entity.type
_entity.pdbx_description
1 polymer ?
#
loop_
_entity_poly.entity_id
_entity_poly.type
_entity_poly.pdbx_seq_one_letter_code
_entity_poly.pdbx_strand_id
1 'polypeptide(L)'
;MRQIDRLHYMDSLRAVAMFLGLVLHATVVFALWTNDVNRPHNEPSKILNYVFEFIHLFRMQLFFLVAGFFSVMVCQKRGAASFAKNRFKRIAIPFLLCVLLLQPLAAAQYMVDVVGEGESLGSRYFEFLLNPEYILREQRFTGNWFWHFWFLHMLMIYIGAFLIGNLIVKKLSLKFAFVPRLLTLLSGKGGVLILAFVTFPCLMFSPAFGEVPTIGTAPDIVIYYGLFFTMGIMLFANQTALDRFVGNIKFHLIPFIVCSCVLIPLIGEIRLKTPPELMLQNLSLYTGVEAEASLVGSFPVVQNPFNFTGLTASFEWYLMNILRAYTAWCGVFLFIALFKRFFSAQSALGRYAADSAYFIYLIHFPIQLIMSEYLRDSIESSIACFWICLLGSTALCVVFYHLMCRATLIGTLLSGRRYTLSITEEWGECKALLKKKSVQLGLVAITIGFIVVDQVESRTERKLLFFSSRAEPENIKGYVSGKSAEQLESVTRSGGRNAMHMVAYNMPVARPDEKIAESVQLLLDAGLDPMSRDDFGQTPLHYAVRNGNTVVLGLLLKAGADPNAKDTEYGSTPLHLAATLKADDLIRDLVAAGADPGVARKNGEDAIRIYEKFHSKPFPAE
;
A
#
# COMPACT_ATOMS: atom_id res chain seq x y z
N MET A 1 -24.72 -1.40 -38.24
CA MET A 1 -23.85 -1.09 -37.08
C MET A 1 -24.55 -0.08 -36.20
N ARG A 2 -24.97 -0.44 -34.98
CA ARG A 2 -25.49 0.55 -34.02
C ARG A 2 -24.37 1.55 -33.77
N GLN A 3 -24.66 2.84 -33.90
CA GLN A 3 -23.77 3.92 -33.51
C GLN A 3 -23.53 3.74 -32.00
N ILE A 4 -22.31 3.34 -31.61
CA ILE A 4 -21.97 3.17 -30.19
C ILE A 4 -21.73 4.57 -29.66
N ASP A 5 -22.73 5.13 -28.99
CA ASP A 5 -22.64 6.42 -28.32
C ASP A 5 -21.54 6.38 -27.24
N ARG A 6 -20.91 7.52 -27.02
CA ARG A 6 -19.87 7.64 -26.00
C ARG A 6 -20.49 7.43 -24.61
N LEU A 7 -19.99 6.44 -23.88
CA LEU A 7 -20.46 6.12 -22.52
C LEU A 7 -19.77 7.04 -21.49
N HIS A 8 -20.32 8.24 -21.30
CA HIS A 8 -19.72 9.27 -20.43
C HIS A 8 -19.48 8.78 -19.01
N TYR A 9 -20.40 8.00 -18.45
CA TYR A 9 -20.26 7.43 -17.11
C TYR A 9 -19.06 6.49 -16.97
N MET A 10 -18.71 5.73 -18.02
CA MET A 10 -17.53 4.86 -18.01
C MET A 10 -16.22 5.65 -18.09
N ASP A 11 -16.20 6.75 -18.86
CA ASP A 11 -15.05 7.65 -18.89
C ASP A 11 -14.83 8.31 -17.52
N SER A 12 -15.91 8.78 -16.88
CA SER A 12 -15.88 9.35 -15.55
C SER A 12 -15.46 8.34 -14.48
N LEU A 13 -15.98 7.11 -14.57
CA LEU A 13 -15.64 6.00 -13.67
C LEU A 13 -14.13 5.68 -13.73
N ARG A 14 -13.57 5.61 -14.94
CA ARG A 14 -12.14 5.40 -15.15
C ARG A 14 -11.31 6.53 -14.52
N ALA A 15 -11.73 7.79 -14.71
CA ALA A 15 -11.05 8.93 -14.13
C ALA A 15 -11.04 8.87 -12.60
N VAL A 16 -12.19 8.62 -11.98
CA VAL A 16 -12.29 8.51 -10.52
C VAL A 16 -11.49 7.32 -9.98
N ALA A 17 -11.52 6.17 -10.65
CA ALA A 17 -10.69 5.03 -10.26
C ALA A 17 -9.18 5.37 -10.28
N MET A 18 -8.73 6.23 -11.21
CA MET A 18 -7.35 6.75 -11.23
C MET A 18 -7.10 7.75 -10.10
N PHE A 19 -8.01 8.71 -9.87
CA PHE A 19 -7.87 9.67 -8.76
C PHE A 19 -7.90 9.00 -7.38
N LEU A 20 -8.66 7.93 -7.21
CA LEU A 20 -8.59 7.11 -5.99
C LEU A 20 -7.18 6.52 -5.78
N GLY A 21 -6.36 6.40 -6.83
CA GLY A 21 -4.95 6.05 -6.72
C GLY A 21 -4.12 7.11 -6.00
N LEU A 22 -4.39 8.40 -6.25
CA LEU A 22 -3.73 9.48 -5.55
C LEU A 22 -4.08 9.46 -4.06
N VAL A 23 -5.36 9.25 -3.74
CA VAL A 23 -5.82 9.12 -2.36
C VAL A 23 -5.10 7.96 -1.68
N LEU A 24 -5.07 6.79 -2.34
CA LEU A 24 -4.44 5.59 -1.82
C LEU A 24 -2.94 5.79 -1.57
N HIS A 25 -2.21 6.33 -2.54
CA HIS A 25 -0.76 6.52 -2.38
C HIS A 25 -0.43 7.62 -1.36
N ALA A 26 -1.29 8.63 -1.20
CA ALA A 26 -1.16 9.60 -0.13
C ALA A 26 -1.37 8.99 1.27
N THR A 27 -2.13 7.89 1.39
CA THR A 27 -2.28 7.19 2.68
C THR A 27 -1.08 6.34 3.06
N VAL A 28 -0.31 5.84 2.08
CA VAL A 28 0.77 4.85 2.29
C VAL A 28 1.76 5.30 3.37
N VAL A 29 2.20 6.56 3.31
CA VAL A 29 3.22 7.08 4.23
C VAL A 29 2.69 7.34 5.64
N PHE A 30 1.37 7.61 5.77
CA PHE A 30 0.75 8.05 7.02
C PHE A 30 -0.14 6.99 7.67
N ALA A 31 -0.30 5.84 7.03
CA ALA A 31 -1.12 4.74 7.53
C ALA A 31 -0.29 3.79 8.40
N LEU A 32 -0.89 3.26 9.48
CA LEU A 32 -0.22 2.42 10.46
C LEU A 32 0.32 1.10 9.87
N TRP A 33 -0.47 0.45 8.99
CA TRP A 33 -0.14 -0.89 8.46
C TRP A 33 0.74 -0.88 7.22
N THR A 34 0.79 0.26 6.56
CA THR A 34 1.65 0.49 5.41
C THR A 34 2.87 1.28 5.82
N ASN A 35 3.07 1.39 7.15
CA ASN A 35 4.20 2.08 7.70
C ASN A 35 5.43 1.60 6.96
N ASP A 36 5.94 2.47 6.13
CA ASP A 36 7.25 2.28 5.55
C ASP A 36 8.23 2.17 6.70
N VAL A 37 8.75 0.98 6.86
CA VAL A 37 9.60 0.65 7.99
C VAL A 37 10.83 1.54 8.00
N ASN A 38 11.25 2.01 6.82
CA ASN A 38 12.41 2.89 6.72
C ASN A 38 12.07 4.33 7.16
N ARG A 39 10.80 4.79 7.02
CA ARG A 39 10.43 6.19 7.30
C ARG A 39 8.96 6.40 7.67
N PRO A 40 8.43 5.79 8.73
CA PRO A 40 7.05 6.02 9.12
C PRO A 40 6.84 7.44 9.62
N HIS A 41 5.63 7.94 9.48
CA HIS A 41 5.18 9.07 10.27
C HIS A 41 5.10 8.64 11.75
N ASN A 42 5.55 9.49 12.67
CA ASN A 42 5.66 9.15 14.08
C ASN A 42 4.30 8.82 14.73
N GLU A 43 3.21 9.32 14.19
CA GLU A 43 1.84 8.98 14.59
C GLU A 43 1.02 8.48 13.40
N PRO A 44 1.22 7.25 12.91
CA PRO A 44 0.43 6.74 11.81
C PRO A 44 -1.04 6.58 12.20
N SER A 45 -1.92 7.02 11.32
CA SER A 45 -3.36 7.03 11.57
C SER A 45 -4.01 5.69 11.24
N LYS A 46 -4.82 5.16 12.18
CA LYS A 46 -5.66 3.97 11.96
C LYS A 46 -6.73 4.19 10.90
N ILE A 47 -7.26 5.42 10.82
CA ILE A 47 -8.30 5.76 9.85
C ILE A 47 -7.75 5.77 8.44
N LEU A 48 -6.52 6.24 8.25
CA LEU A 48 -5.87 6.17 6.94
C LEU A 48 -5.65 4.72 6.48
N ASN A 49 -5.45 3.78 7.42
CA ASN A 49 -5.48 2.36 7.10
C ASN A 49 -6.83 1.90 6.55
N TYR A 50 -7.91 2.32 7.20
CA TYR A 50 -9.25 1.96 6.73
C TYR A 50 -9.54 2.56 5.36
N VAL A 51 -9.11 3.80 5.10
CA VAL A 51 -9.21 4.42 3.77
C VAL A 51 -8.37 3.65 2.73
N PHE A 52 -7.15 3.28 3.08
CA PHE A 52 -6.26 2.48 2.24
C PHE A 52 -6.90 1.14 1.86
N GLU A 53 -7.33 0.36 2.85
CA GLU A 53 -7.95 -0.95 2.62
C GLU A 53 -9.27 -0.82 1.86
N PHE A 54 -10.11 0.14 2.23
CA PHE A 54 -11.39 0.37 1.54
C PHE A 54 -11.21 0.60 0.03
N ILE A 55 -10.21 1.41 -0.36
CA ILE A 55 -9.93 1.68 -1.77
C ILE A 55 -9.38 0.43 -2.46
N HIS A 56 -8.56 -0.37 -1.78
CA HIS A 56 -8.00 -1.61 -2.32
C HIS A 56 -9.06 -2.67 -2.61
N LEU A 57 -10.18 -2.70 -1.88
CA LEU A 57 -11.20 -3.74 -2.04
C LEU A 57 -11.79 -3.83 -3.45
N PHE A 58 -11.83 -2.73 -4.22
CA PHE A 58 -12.54 -2.72 -5.50
C PHE A 58 -11.86 -1.93 -6.63
N ARG A 59 -10.93 -1.01 -6.32
CA ARG A 59 -10.42 -0.03 -7.29
C ARG A 59 -9.74 -0.67 -8.50
N MET A 60 -8.84 -1.60 -8.27
CA MET A 60 -8.07 -2.22 -9.36
C MET A 60 -8.91 -3.19 -10.16
N GLN A 61 -9.77 -3.95 -9.51
CA GLN A 61 -10.74 -4.85 -10.12
C GLN A 61 -11.68 -4.08 -11.05
N LEU A 62 -12.22 -2.96 -10.58
CA LEU A 62 -13.03 -2.04 -11.35
C LEU A 62 -12.28 -1.53 -12.59
N PHE A 63 -11.02 -1.13 -12.40
CA PHE A 63 -10.21 -0.60 -13.48
C PHE A 63 -9.96 -1.66 -14.58
N PHE A 64 -9.60 -2.88 -14.21
CA PHE A 64 -9.39 -3.95 -15.19
C PHE A 64 -10.67 -4.34 -15.92
N LEU A 65 -11.81 -4.37 -15.22
CA LEU A 65 -13.11 -4.61 -15.87
C LEU A 65 -13.41 -3.51 -16.91
N VAL A 66 -13.27 -2.25 -16.56
CA VAL A 66 -13.47 -1.11 -17.48
C VAL A 66 -12.47 -1.17 -18.65
N ALA A 67 -11.23 -1.56 -18.40
CA ALA A 67 -10.21 -1.72 -19.44
C ALA A 67 -10.58 -2.83 -20.43
N GLY A 68 -11.07 -3.98 -19.97
CA GLY A 68 -11.58 -5.05 -20.80
C GLY A 68 -12.76 -4.60 -21.68
N PHE A 69 -13.71 -3.91 -21.07
CA PHE A 69 -14.87 -3.34 -21.79
C PHE A 69 -14.44 -2.39 -22.92
N PHE A 70 -13.55 -1.44 -22.65
CA PHE A 70 -13.04 -0.52 -23.67
C PHE A 70 -12.14 -1.19 -24.70
N SER A 71 -11.47 -2.28 -24.38
CA SER A 71 -10.61 -2.99 -25.32
C SER A 71 -11.43 -3.56 -26.48
N VAL A 72 -12.56 -4.21 -26.17
CA VAL A 72 -13.48 -4.72 -27.23
C VAL A 72 -14.08 -3.57 -28.00
N MET A 73 -14.60 -2.54 -27.32
CA MET A 73 -15.24 -1.38 -27.96
C MET A 73 -14.32 -0.71 -28.99
N VAL A 74 -13.06 -0.44 -28.60
CA VAL A 74 -12.12 0.25 -29.49
C VAL A 74 -11.63 -0.67 -30.59
N CYS A 75 -11.41 -1.96 -30.29
CA CYS A 75 -10.99 -2.95 -31.29
C CYS A 75 -12.06 -3.16 -32.36
N GLN A 76 -13.34 -3.21 -32.00
CA GLN A 76 -14.44 -3.31 -32.95
C GLN A 76 -14.59 -2.04 -33.80
N LYS A 77 -14.41 -0.86 -33.22
CA LYS A 77 -14.56 0.43 -33.91
C LYS A 77 -13.41 0.74 -34.87
N ARG A 78 -12.17 0.34 -34.54
CA ARG A 78 -10.94 0.77 -35.27
C ARG A 78 -10.17 -0.38 -35.91
N GLY A 79 -10.54 -1.61 -35.64
CA GLY A 79 -9.80 -2.81 -36.03
C GLY A 79 -8.63 -3.14 -35.10
N ALA A 80 -8.22 -4.40 -35.08
CA ALA A 80 -7.21 -4.91 -34.16
C ALA A 80 -5.82 -4.27 -34.33
N ALA A 81 -5.36 -4.09 -35.58
CA ALA A 81 -4.05 -3.49 -35.83
C ALA A 81 -3.96 -2.02 -35.37
N SER A 82 -5.01 -1.23 -35.68
CA SER A 82 -5.10 0.17 -35.22
C SER A 82 -5.22 0.26 -33.71
N PHE A 83 -5.95 -0.66 -33.08
CA PHE A 83 -6.04 -0.78 -31.64
C PHE A 83 -4.67 -1.08 -31.02
N ALA A 84 -3.96 -2.10 -31.51
CA ALA A 84 -2.63 -2.47 -31.03
C ALA A 84 -1.63 -1.31 -31.13
N LYS A 85 -1.55 -0.66 -32.32
CA LYS A 85 -0.69 0.52 -32.55
C LYS A 85 -1.02 1.66 -31.59
N ASN A 86 -2.31 1.89 -31.34
CA ASN A 86 -2.75 2.93 -30.40
C ASN A 86 -2.36 2.61 -28.96
N ARG A 87 -2.55 1.35 -28.53
CA ARG A 87 -2.17 0.91 -27.17
C ARG A 87 -0.67 0.95 -26.95
N PHE A 88 0.10 0.50 -27.92
CA PHE A 88 1.56 0.61 -27.87
C PHE A 88 2.02 2.05 -27.67
N LYS A 89 1.52 2.99 -28.49
CA LYS A 89 1.89 4.40 -28.37
C LYS A 89 1.45 5.06 -27.06
N ARG A 90 0.27 4.68 -26.52
CA ARG A 90 -0.33 5.39 -25.38
C ARG A 90 -0.12 4.71 -24.03
N ILE A 91 0.31 3.46 -24.01
CA ILE A 91 0.56 2.72 -22.77
C ILE A 91 2.02 2.28 -22.71
N ALA A 92 2.51 1.53 -23.72
CA ALA A 92 3.84 0.96 -23.66
C ALA A 92 4.95 2.03 -23.70
N ILE A 93 4.87 3.02 -24.60
CA ILE A 93 5.90 4.08 -24.65
C ILE A 93 5.89 4.94 -23.37
N PRO A 94 4.76 5.48 -22.88
CA PRO A 94 4.75 6.22 -21.62
C PRO A 94 5.21 5.38 -20.43
N PHE A 95 4.81 4.11 -20.36
CA PHE A 95 5.26 3.19 -19.32
C PHE A 95 6.78 3.07 -19.32
N LEU A 96 7.41 2.76 -20.47
CA LEU A 96 8.86 2.65 -20.57
C LEU A 96 9.58 3.94 -20.19
N LEU A 97 9.09 5.09 -20.68
CA LEU A 97 9.66 6.39 -20.31
C LEU A 97 9.54 6.69 -18.82
N CYS A 98 8.40 6.37 -18.21
CA CYS A 98 8.20 6.59 -16.78
C CYS A 98 9.05 5.64 -15.93
N VAL A 99 9.19 4.38 -16.33
CA VAL A 99 10.08 3.43 -15.63
C VAL A 99 11.54 3.92 -15.72
N LEU A 100 11.97 4.44 -16.86
CA LEU A 100 13.33 4.93 -17.02
C LEU A 100 13.61 6.26 -16.29
N LEU A 101 12.63 7.16 -16.22
CA LEU A 101 12.85 8.53 -15.73
C LEU A 101 12.26 8.78 -14.34
N LEU A 102 11.07 8.27 -14.05
CA LEU A 102 10.38 8.56 -12.79
C LEU A 102 10.65 7.52 -11.70
N GLN A 103 10.98 6.29 -12.08
CA GLN A 103 11.30 5.25 -11.11
C GLN A 103 12.61 5.54 -10.36
N PRO A 104 13.72 5.99 -11.03
CA PRO A 104 14.91 6.44 -10.31
C PRO A 104 14.64 7.60 -9.35
N LEU A 105 13.73 8.52 -9.71
CA LEU A 105 13.35 9.62 -8.83
C LEU A 105 12.61 9.14 -7.57
N ALA A 106 11.68 8.19 -7.73
CA ALA A 106 10.99 7.59 -6.61
C ALA A 106 11.97 6.77 -5.73
N ALA A 107 12.89 6.02 -6.35
CA ALA A 107 13.93 5.28 -5.64
C ALA A 107 14.88 6.21 -4.87
N ALA A 108 15.34 7.29 -5.50
CA ALA A 108 16.21 8.28 -4.85
C ALA A 108 15.58 8.93 -3.62
N GLN A 109 14.26 9.04 -3.59
CA GLN A 109 13.53 9.57 -2.44
C GLN A 109 13.26 8.49 -1.38
N TYR A 110 13.00 7.25 -1.80
CA TYR A 110 12.58 6.17 -0.93
C TYR A 110 13.76 5.45 -0.26
N MET A 111 14.90 5.33 -0.99
CA MET A 111 16.05 4.51 -0.61
C MET A 111 17.25 5.38 -0.18
N VAL A 112 16.99 6.39 0.66
CA VAL A 112 18.04 7.32 1.14
C VAL A 112 19.15 6.56 1.87
N ASP A 113 18.80 5.52 2.61
CA ASP A 113 19.75 4.74 3.42
C ASP A 113 20.74 3.93 2.57
N VAL A 114 20.44 3.71 1.28
CA VAL A 114 21.32 2.94 0.36
C VAL A 114 22.46 3.81 -0.21
N VAL A 115 22.23 5.11 -0.35
CA VAL A 115 23.15 6.03 -1.05
C VAL A 115 23.93 6.92 -0.08
N GLY A 116 23.56 6.94 1.18
CA GLY A 116 24.20 7.74 2.23
C GLY A 116 23.45 9.01 2.59
N GLU A 117 23.44 9.29 3.88
CA GLU A 117 22.86 10.50 4.46
C GLU A 117 23.69 11.73 4.06
N GLY A 118 23.01 12.80 3.69
CA GLY A 118 23.65 14.10 3.35
C GLY A 118 23.74 14.41 1.86
N GLU A 119 23.44 13.46 0.98
CA GLU A 119 23.39 13.74 -0.46
C GLU A 119 22.10 14.44 -0.90
N SER A 120 22.22 15.35 -1.87
CA SER A 120 21.04 16.00 -2.43
C SER A 120 20.17 14.99 -3.21
N LEU A 121 18.85 15.24 -3.28
CA LEU A 121 17.94 14.44 -4.11
C LEU A 121 18.40 14.34 -5.56
N GLY A 122 19.02 15.41 -6.09
CA GLY A 122 19.55 15.42 -7.45
C GLY A 122 20.73 14.47 -7.63
N SER A 123 21.68 14.44 -6.68
CA SER A 123 22.80 13.51 -6.69
C SER A 123 22.31 12.06 -6.67
N ARG A 124 21.45 11.73 -5.73
CA ARG A 124 20.84 10.40 -5.60
C ARG A 124 20.07 9.98 -6.85
N TYR A 125 19.31 10.90 -7.46
CA TYR A 125 18.59 10.62 -8.70
C TYR A 125 19.53 10.20 -9.83
N PHE A 126 20.62 10.93 -10.04
CA PHE A 126 21.58 10.61 -11.09
C PHE A 126 22.31 9.30 -10.78
N GLU A 127 22.59 9.01 -9.53
CA GLU A 127 23.20 7.75 -9.13
C GLU A 127 22.30 6.56 -9.46
N PHE A 128 21.01 6.60 -9.08
CA PHE A 128 20.05 5.56 -9.44
C PHE A 128 19.79 5.47 -10.95
N LEU A 129 19.84 6.60 -11.67
CA LEU A 129 19.68 6.61 -13.12
C LEU A 129 20.86 5.94 -13.85
N LEU A 130 22.08 6.17 -13.37
CA LEU A 130 23.31 5.66 -13.96
C LEU A 130 23.62 4.22 -13.50
N ASN A 131 23.17 3.85 -12.31
CA ASN A 131 23.38 2.54 -11.71
C ASN A 131 22.06 1.81 -11.48
N PRO A 132 21.35 1.38 -12.55
CA PRO A 132 20.05 0.72 -12.41
C PRO A 132 20.13 -0.61 -11.63
N GLU A 133 21.32 -1.13 -11.38
CA GLU A 133 21.54 -2.31 -10.57
C GLU A 133 20.99 -2.17 -9.15
N TYR A 134 21.11 -0.98 -8.53
CA TYR A 134 20.52 -0.70 -7.22
C TYR A 134 19.00 -0.90 -7.24
N ILE A 135 18.32 -0.30 -8.24
CA ILE A 135 16.87 -0.45 -8.39
C ILE A 135 16.50 -1.90 -8.63
N LEU A 136 17.27 -2.61 -9.46
CA LEU A 136 17.01 -4.02 -9.78
C LEU A 136 17.24 -4.92 -8.57
N ARG A 137 18.27 -4.63 -7.74
CA ARG A 137 18.58 -5.37 -6.53
C ARG A 137 17.43 -5.26 -5.52
N GLU A 138 17.02 -4.03 -5.17
CA GLU A 138 15.96 -3.77 -4.22
C GLU A 138 14.59 -4.28 -4.70
N GLN A 139 14.33 -4.18 -5.98
CA GLN A 139 13.08 -4.65 -6.54
C GLN A 139 12.99 -6.16 -6.66
N ARG A 140 14.11 -6.87 -6.77
CA ARG A 140 14.12 -8.32 -6.58
C ARG A 140 13.60 -8.69 -5.21
N PHE A 141 13.95 -7.95 -4.19
CA PHE A 141 13.55 -8.15 -2.82
C PHE A 141 12.05 -7.91 -2.59
N THR A 142 11.57 -6.74 -3.01
CA THR A 142 10.17 -6.37 -2.82
C THR A 142 9.24 -7.08 -3.78
N GLY A 143 9.80 -7.73 -4.81
CA GLY A 143 9.04 -8.35 -5.88
C GLY A 143 8.23 -7.38 -6.74
N ASN A 144 8.24 -6.08 -6.43
CA ASN A 144 7.48 -5.06 -7.14
C ASN A 144 8.39 -4.20 -8.02
N TRP A 145 8.82 -4.76 -9.15
CA TRP A 145 9.76 -4.13 -10.08
C TRP A 145 9.27 -2.82 -10.69
N PHE A 146 7.96 -2.57 -10.70
CA PHE A 146 7.39 -1.41 -11.38
C PHE A 146 6.73 -0.43 -10.43
N TRP A 147 6.84 -0.65 -9.13
CA TRP A 147 6.21 0.18 -8.12
C TRP A 147 4.74 0.48 -8.49
N HIS A 148 4.32 1.75 -8.45
CA HIS A 148 2.96 2.12 -8.83
C HIS A 148 2.62 1.91 -10.32
N PHE A 149 3.62 1.64 -11.20
CA PHE A 149 3.41 1.33 -12.61
C PHE A 149 3.03 -0.14 -12.88
N TRP A 150 3.05 -1.02 -11.88
CA TRP A 150 2.70 -2.44 -12.02
C TRP A 150 1.39 -2.66 -12.76
N PHE A 151 0.42 -1.78 -12.52
CA PHE A 151 -0.87 -1.80 -13.18
C PHE A 151 -0.77 -1.65 -14.72
N LEU A 152 0.09 -0.77 -15.23
CA LEU A 152 0.29 -0.62 -16.68
C LEU A 152 0.95 -1.86 -17.30
N HIS A 153 1.87 -2.48 -16.58
CA HIS A 153 2.48 -3.75 -16.96
C HIS A 153 1.42 -4.84 -17.11
N MET A 154 0.58 -5.04 -16.10
CA MET A 154 -0.53 -6.00 -16.13
C MET A 154 -1.52 -5.70 -17.26
N LEU A 155 -1.84 -4.43 -17.45
CA LEU A 155 -2.73 -4.01 -18.55
C LEU A 155 -2.16 -4.36 -19.92
N MET A 156 -0.84 -4.24 -20.13
CA MET A 156 -0.19 -4.67 -21.38
C MET A 156 -0.29 -6.18 -21.58
N ILE A 157 -0.11 -6.99 -20.52
CA ILE A 157 -0.31 -8.44 -20.58
C ILE A 157 -1.73 -8.78 -21.04
N TYR A 158 -2.75 -8.16 -20.42
CA TYR A 158 -4.15 -8.45 -20.77
C TYR A 158 -4.52 -7.95 -22.17
N ILE A 159 -3.99 -6.81 -22.62
CA ILE A 159 -4.19 -6.33 -24.00
C ILE A 159 -3.53 -7.30 -25.00
N GLY A 160 -2.32 -7.79 -24.70
CA GLY A 160 -1.64 -8.81 -25.50
C GLY A 160 -2.46 -10.09 -25.60
N ALA A 161 -2.90 -10.62 -24.46
CA ALA A 161 -3.76 -11.81 -24.39
C ALA A 161 -5.09 -11.62 -25.15
N PHE A 162 -5.71 -10.45 -25.01
CA PHE A 162 -6.93 -10.11 -25.76
C PHE A 162 -6.69 -10.09 -27.27
N LEU A 163 -5.58 -9.51 -27.74
CA LEU A 163 -5.26 -9.47 -29.16
C LEU A 163 -5.00 -10.87 -29.71
N ILE A 164 -4.22 -11.69 -29.01
CA ILE A 164 -3.95 -13.09 -29.38
C ILE A 164 -5.27 -13.89 -29.39
N GLY A 165 -6.07 -13.78 -28.32
CA GLY A 165 -7.37 -14.44 -28.25
C GLY A 165 -8.31 -14.03 -29.40
N ASN A 166 -8.38 -12.74 -29.72
CA ASN A 166 -9.19 -12.25 -30.82
C ASN A 166 -8.71 -12.78 -32.19
N LEU A 167 -7.40 -12.97 -32.41
CA LEU A 167 -6.85 -13.59 -33.59
C LEU A 167 -7.25 -15.08 -33.68
N ILE A 168 -7.11 -15.82 -32.57
CA ILE A 168 -7.47 -17.25 -32.48
C ILE A 168 -8.97 -17.44 -32.77
N VAL A 169 -9.83 -16.63 -32.10
CA VAL A 169 -11.29 -16.67 -32.28
C VAL A 169 -11.67 -16.44 -33.76
N LYS A 170 -11.04 -15.47 -34.41
CA LYS A 170 -11.28 -15.19 -35.83
C LYS A 170 -10.77 -16.30 -36.73
N LYS A 171 -9.54 -16.77 -36.53
CA LYS A 171 -8.92 -17.81 -37.36
C LYS A 171 -9.67 -19.14 -37.28
N LEU A 172 -10.13 -19.51 -36.07
CA LEU A 172 -10.86 -20.75 -35.83
C LEU A 172 -12.38 -20.60 -35.94
N SER A 173 -12.89 -19.39 -36.24
CA SER A 173 -14.33 -19.08 -36.34
C SER A 173 -15.12 -19.53 -35.11
N LEU A 174 -14.51 -19.41 -33.89
CA LEU A 174 -15.10 -19.86 -32.66
C LEU A 174 -16.34 -19.03 -32.30
N LYS A 175 -17.40 -19.73 -31.89
CA LYS A 175 -18.65 -19.12 -31.41
C LYS A 175 -18.88 -19.50 -29.93
N PHE A 176 -18.94 -18.50 -29.06
CA PHE A 176 -19.18 -18.70 -27.63
C PHE A 176 -20.68 -18.56 -27.30
N ALA A 177 -21.50 -19.47 -27.83
CA ALA A 177 -22.97 -19.43 -27.66
C ALA A 177 -23.41 -19.58 -26.18
N PHE A 178 -22.54 -20.10 -25.30
CA PHE A 178 -22.81 -20.24 -23.88
C PHE A 178 -22.68 -18.93 -23.09
N VAL A 179 -21.90 -17.94 -23.57
CA VAL A 179 -21.61 -16.68 -22.85
C VAL A 179 -22.89 -15.90 -22.47
N PRO A 180 -23.89 -15.70 -23.34
CA PRO A 180 -25.12 -15.04 -22.95
C PRO A 180 -25.88 -15.79 -21.84
N ARG A 181 -25.88 -17.14 -21.87
CA ARG A 181 -26.52 -17.96 -20.83
C ARG A 181 -25.78 -17.84 -19.50
N LEU A 182 -24.46 -17.91 -19.53
CA LEU A 182 -23.59 -17.71 -18.37
C LEU A 182 -23.83 -16.32 -17.75
N LEU A 183 -23.82 -15.27 -18.55
CA LEU A 183 -24.07 -13.90 -18.07
C LEU A 183 -25.49 -13.73 -17.51
N THR A 184 -26.48 -14.44 -18.05
CA THR A 184 -27.84 -14.43 -17.49
C THR A 184 -27.85 -15.07 -16.11
N LEU A 185 -27.16 -16.20 -15.92
CA LEU A 185 -27.00 -16.85 -14.63
C LEU A 185 -26.29 -15.93 -13.63
N LEU A 186 -25.13 -15.39 -14.03
CA LEU A 186 -24.28 -14.54 -13.18
C LEU A 186 -24.96 -13.20 -12.82
N SER A 187 -25.84 -12.68 -13.67
CA SER A 187 -26.63 -11.46 -13.37
C SER A 187 -27.88 -11.71 -12.51
N GLY A 188 -28.13 -12.95 -12.13
CA GLY A 188 -29.17 -13.33 -11.19
C GLY A 188 -28.81 -13.05 -9.72
N LYS A 189 -29.76 -13.26 -8.80
CA LYS A 189 -29.62 -12.94 -7.36
C LYS A 189 -28.41 -13.58 -6.67
N GLY A 190 -27.98 -14.78 -7.07
CA GLY A 190 -26.81 -15.47 -6.52
C GLY A 190 -25.53 -15.32 -7.35
N GLY A 191 -25.56 -14.61 -8.48
CA GLY A 191 -24.46 -14.59 -9.44
C GLY A 191 -23.18 -13.95 -8.91
N VAL A 192 -23.29 -12.93 -8.06
CA VAL A 192 -22.12 -12.29 -7.42
C VAL A 192 -21.43 -13.26 -6.47
N LEU A 193 -22.16 -14.13 -5.78
CA LEU A 193 -21.58 -15.20 -4.96
C LEU A 193 -20.82 -16.22 -5.83
N ILE A 194 -21.40 -16.61 -6.97
CA ILE A 194 -20.70 -17.51 -7.93
C ILE A 194 -19.40 -16.87 -8.41
N LEU A 195 -19.44 -15.57 -8.76
CA LEU A 195 -18.22 -14.83 -9.14
C LEU A 195 -17.20 -14.79 -8.01
N ALA A 196 -17.63 -14.59 -6.77
CA ALA A 196 -16.76 -14.63 -5.60
C ALA A 196 -16.10 -16.01 -5.43
N PHE A 197 -16.87 -17.07 -5.54
CA PHE A 197 -16.33 -18.43 -5.47
C PHE A 197 -15.33 -18.77 -6.59
N VAL A 198 -15.54 -18.24 -7.80
CA VAL A 198 -14.58 -18.42 -8.91
C VAL A 198 -13.28 -17.64 -8.68
N THR A 199 -13.36 -16.45 -8.05
CA THR A 199 -12.19 -15.60 -7.81
C THR A 199 -11.48 -15.91 -6.50
N PHE A 200 -12.18 -16.46 -5.52
CA PHE A 200 -11.65 -16.80 -4.20
C PHE A 200 -10.36 -17.65 -4.25
N PRO A 201 -10.25 -18.74 -5.05
CA PRO A 201 -9.02 -19.53 -5.11
C PRO A 201 -7.78 -18.72 -5.47
N CYS A 202 -7.92 -17.70 -6.31
CA CYS A 202 -6.80 -16.84 -6.69
C CYS A 202 -6.26 -16.02 -5.51
N LEU A 203 -7.11 -15.66 -4.55
CA LEU A 203 -6.71 -14.93 -3.35
C LEU A 203 -6.08 -15.83 -2.29
N MET A 204 -6.38 -17.13 -2.33
CA MET A 204 -5.86 -18.11 -1.38
C MET A 204 -4.37 -18.36 -1.54
N PHE A 205 -3.86 -18.25 -2.75
CA PHE A 205 -2.45 -18.52 -3.08
C PHE A 205 -1.60 -17.25 -3.10
N SER A 206 -2.21 -16.07 -2.98
CA SER A 206 -1.48 -14.81 -2.96
C SER A 206 -0.76 -14.63 -1.61
N PRO A 207 0.58 -14.56 -1.59
CA PRO A 207 1.35 -14.40 -0.36
C PRO A 207 1.24 -12.99 0.22
N ALA A 208 0.66 -12.06 -0.51
CA ALA A 208 0.59 -10.65 -0.12
C ALA A 208 -0.85 -10.20 0.11
N PHE A 209 -1.09 -9.44 1.18
CA PHE A 209 -2.32 -8.65 1.33
C PHE A 209 -2.45 -7.56 0.28
N GLY A 210 -1.33 -7.08 -0.23
CA GLY A 210 -1.29 -6.23 -1.38
C GLY A 210 -1.47 -7.08 -2.63
N GLU A 211 -2.50 -6.84 -3.37
CA GLU A 211 -2.77 -7.39 -4.68
C GLU A 211 -1.78 -6.83 -5.72
N VAL A 212 -0.53 -6.64 -5.33
CA VAL A 212 0.52 -6.06 -6.19
C VAL A 212 1.30 -7.21 -6.81
N PRO A 213 1.19 -7.42 -8.13
CA PRO A 213 1.95 -8.46 -8.78
C PRO A 213 3.43 -8.11 -8.78
N THR A 214 4.20 -9.07 -8.35
CA THR A 214 5.65 -9.09 -8.56
C THR A 214 5.96 -9.41 -10.02
N ILE A 215 7.16 -9.10 -10.51
CA ILE A 215 7.57 -9.50 -11.88
C ILE A 215 7.64 -11.01 -12.03
N GLY A 216 7.95 -11.72 -10.97
CA GLY A 216 7.91 -13.17 -10.97
C GLY A 216 6.52 -13.73 -11.26
N THR A 217 5.54 -12.83 -11.47
CA THR A 217 4.16 -13.13 -11.79
C THR A 217 3.61 -14.27 -10.97
N ALA A 218 3.09 -13.93 -9.82
CA ALA A 218 2.19 -14.84 -9.16
C ALA A 218 1.04 -15.13 -10.15
N PRO A 219 0.94 -16.35 -10.70
CA PRO A 219 -0.08 -16.65 -11.71
C PRO A 219 -1.49 -16.42 -11.19
N ASP A 220 -1.69 -16.58 -9.90
CA ASP A 220 -2.91 -16.31 -9.16
C ASP A 220 -3.39 -14.86 -9.29
N ILE A 221 -2.49 -13.86 -9.13
CA ILE A 221 -2.83 -12.45 -9.28
C ILE A 221 -3.12 -12.10 -10.74
N VAL A 222 -2.35 -12.66 -11.67
CA VAL A 222 -2.62 -12.50 -13.11
C VAL A 222 -3.99 -13.06 -13.45
N ILE A 223 -4.35 -14.23 -12.94
CA ILE A 223 -5.67 -14.82 -13.15
C ILE A 223 -6.74 -13.98 -12.46
N TYR A 224 -6.52 -13.56 -11.22
CA TYR A 224 -7.47 -12.76 -10.45
C TYR A 224 -7.93 -11.51 -11.21
N TYR A 225 -7.01 -10.63 -11.57
CA TYR A 225 -7.36 -9.42 -12.33
C TYR A 225 -7.81 -9.73 -13.77
N GLY A 226 -7.29 -10.81 -14.36
CA GLY A 226 -7.70 -11.30 -15.67
C GLY A 226 -9.17 -11.70 -15.73
N LEU A 227 -9.74 -12.22 -14.65
CA LEU A 227 -11.17 -12.52 -14.52
C LEU A 227 -12.03 -11.25 -14.63
N PHE A 228 -11.63 -10.16 -13.98
CA PHE A 228 -12.32 -8.86 -14.10
C PHE A 228 -12.18 -8.28 -15.50
N PHE A 229 -10.99 -8.33 -16.10
CA PHE A 229 -10.78 -7.88 -17.47
C PHE A 229 -11.65 -8.67 -18.45
N THR A 230 -11.72 -10.00 -18.32
CA THR A 230 -12.53 -10.90 -19.15
C THR A 230 -14.03 -10.62 -18.95
N MET A 231 -14.47 -10.38 -17.71
CA MET A 231 -15.85 -9.96 -17.43
C MET A 231 -16.18 -8.66 -18.17
N GLY A 232 -15.27 -7.69 -18.20
CA GLY A 232 -15.44 -6.46 -18.98
C GLY A 232 -15.65 -6.71 -20.47
N ILE A 233 -14.87 -7.65 -21.06
CA ILE A 233 -15.05 -8.09 -22.46
C ILE A 233 -16.46 -8.66 -22.67
N MET A 234 -16.90 -9.56 -21.81
CA MET A 234 -18.21 -10.23 -21.90
C MET A 234 -19.36 -9.24 -21.72
N LEU A 235 -19.25 -8.29 -20.80
CA LEU A 235 -20.29 -7.28 -20.54
C LEU A 235 -20.44 -6.28 -21.68
N PHE A 236 -19.35 -5.94 -22.39
CA PHE A 236 -19.47 -5.14 -23.60
C PHE A 236 -20.29 -5.85 -24.69
N ALA A 237 -20.05 -7.14 -24.87
CA ALA A 237 -20.79 -7.96 -25.85
C ALA A 237 -22.27 -8.17 -25.46
N ASN A 238 -22.63 -8.03 -24.18
CA ASN A 238 -23.97 -8.23 -23.66
C ASN A 238 -24.35 -7.13 -22.65
N GLN A 239 -24.73 -5.97 -23.17
CA GLN A 239 -25.10 -4.81 -22.34
C GLN A 239 -26.36 -5.04 -21.51
N THR A 240 -27.26 -5.92 -21.94
CA THR A 240 -28.45 -6.30 -21.16
C THR A 240 -28.04 -6.98 -19.84
N ALA A 241 -26.98 -7.79 -19.84
CA ALA A 241 -26.43 -8.36 -18.61
C ALA A 241 -25.85 -7.27 -17.70
N LEU A 242 -25.12 -6.31 -18.26
CA LEU A 242 -24.63 -5.15 -17.50
C LEU A 242 -25.78 -4.40 -16.84
N ASP A 243 -26.87 -4.14 -17.58
CA ASP A 243 -28.04 -3.44 -17.06
C ASP A 243 -28.70 -4.21 -15.90
N ARG A 244 -28.72 -5.54 -15.95
CA ARG A 244 -29.20 -6.38 -14.84
C ARG A 244 -28.30 -6.29 -13.62
N PHE A 245 -26.97 -6.39 -13.79
CA PHE A 245 -26.02 -6.26 -12.68
C PHE A 245 -26.16 -4.92 -11.96
N VAL A 246 -26.31 -3.81 -12.71
CA VAL A 246 -26.36 -2.47 -12.13
C VAL A 246 -27.76 -1.97 -11.80
N GLY A 247 -28.80 -2.73 -12.15
CA GLY A 247 -30.20 -2.32 -12.01
C GLY A 247 -30.67 -2.17 -10.56
N ASN A 248 -30.08 -2.91 -9.63
CA ASN A 248 -30.44 -2.86 -8.21
C ASN A 248 -29.25 -2.48 -7.32
N ILE A 249 -29.06 -1.17 -7.14
CA ILE A 249 -27.95 -0.62 -6.33
C ILE A 249 -27.95 -1.19 -4.90
N LYS A 250 -29.10 -1.39 -4.27
CA LYS A 250 -29.18 -1.88 -2.88
C LYS A 250 -28.59 -3.29 -2.74
N PHE A 251 -28.67 -4.09 -3.79
CA PHE A 251 -28.14 -5.45 -3.82
C PHE A 251 -26.61 -5.51 -3.75
N HIS A 252 -25.94 -4.41 -4.12
CA HIS A 252 -24.49 -4.29 -4.04
C HIS A 252 -24.06 -3.41 -2.87
N LEU A 253 -24.81 -2.34 -2.59
CA LEU A 253 -24.47 -1.36 -1.55
C LEU A 253 -24.46 -1.99 -0.15
N ILE A 254 -25.53 -2.70 0.21
CA ILE A 254 -25.69 -3.27 1.56
C ILE A 254 -24.58 -4.32 1.83
N PRO A 255 -24.40 -5.34 0.96
CA PRO A 255 -23.33 -6.30 1.18
C PRO A 255 -21.94 -5.66 1.15
N PHE A 256 -21.69 -4.69 0.25
CA PHE A 256 -20.43 -3.98 0.18
C PHE A 256 -20.10 -3.29 1.51
N ILE A 257 -21.04 -2.54 2.08
CA ILE A 257 -20.83 -1.86 3.37
C ILE A 257 -20.63 -2.89 4.50
N VAL A 258 -21.55 -3.84 4.64
CA VAL A 258 -21.50 -4.82 5.74
C VAL A 258 -20.21 -5.64 5.69
N CYS A 259 -19.86 -6.17 4.51
CA CYS A 259 -18.64 -6.94 4.37
C CYS A 259 -17.37 -6.09 4.59
N SER A 260 -17.36 -4.82 4.14
CA SER A 260 -16.22 -3.92 4.38
C SER A 260 -16.05 -3.62 5.87
N CYS A 261 -17.13 -3.42 6.62
CA CYS A 261 -17.08 -3.20 8.07
C CYS A 261 -16.50 -4.39 8.85
N VAL A 262 -16.69 -5.61 8.35
CA VAL A 262 -16.11 -6.83 8.96
C VAL A 262 -14.69 -7.07 8.44
N LEU A 263 -14.51 -6.93 7.15
CA LEU A 263 -13.27 -7.30 6.45
C LEU A 263 -12.10 -6.40 6.81
N ILE A 264 -12.30 -5.07 6.89
CA ILE A 264 -11.21 -4.13 7.12
C ILE A 264 -10.57 -4.32 8.51
N PRO A 265 -11.34 -4.42 9.61
CA PRO A 265 -10.76 -4.78 10.91
C PRO A 265 -10.08 -6.15 10.91
N LEU A 266 -10.68 -7.16 10.26
CA LEU A 266 -10.12 -8.51 10.16
C LEU A 266 -8.76 -8.53 9.45
N ILE A 267 -8.62 -7.79 8.35
CA ILE A 267 -7.32 -7.59 7.68
C ILE A 267 -6.31 -7.00 8.67
N GLY A 268 -6.72 -5.98 9.42
CA GLY A 268 -5.86 -5.33 10.41
C GLY A 268 -5.36 -6.29 11.48
N GLU A 269 -6.25 -7.10 12.05
CA GLU A 269 -5.88 -8.10 13.05
C GLU A 269 -4.90 -9.15 12.50
N ILE A 270 -5.19 -9.67 11.30
CA ILE A 270 -4.32 -10.68 10.69
C ILE A 270 -2.93 -10.08 10.40
N ARG A 271 -2.86 -8.83 9.88
CA ARG A 271 -1.59 -8.14 9.66
C ARG A 271 -0.79 -7.92 10.94
N LEU A 272 -1.44 -7.54 12.01
CA LEU A 272 -0.78 -7.33 13.32
C LEU A 272 -0.27 -8.62 13.94
N LYS A 273 -0.93 -9.76 13.66
CA LYS A 273 -0.54 -11.08 14.15
C LYS A 273 0.56 -11.75 13.30
N THR A 274 0.96 -11.17 12.19
CA THR A 274 1.95 -11.77 11.30
C THR A 274 3.36 -11.32 11.67
N PRO A 275 4.24 -12.23 12.11
CA PRO A 275 5.57 -11.86 12.57
C PRO A 275 6.51 -11.45 11.44
N PRO A 276 7.46 -10.55 11.71
CA PRO A 276 8.45 -10.11 10.73
C PRO A 276 9.31 -11.24 10.13
N GLU A 277 9.62 -12.25 10.94
CA GLU A 277 10.47 -13.39 10.53
C GLU A 277 9.78 -14.31 9.52
N LEU A 278 8.48 -14.42 9.68
CA LEU A 278 7.61 -15.12 8.76
C LEU A 278 7.53 -14.39 7.42
N MET A 279 7.73 -13.08 7.44
CA MET A 279 7.84 -12.21 6.27
C MET A 279 9.10 -12.50 5.43
N LEU A 280 10.25 -12.65 6.09
CA LEU A 280 11.55 -12.95 5.46
C LEU A 280 11.53 -14.28 4.74
N GLN A 281 11.05 -15.31 5.42
CA GLN A 281 11.03 -16.67 4.92
C GLN A 281 10.17 -16.82 3.67
N ASN A 282 9.12 -16.03 3.55
CA ASN A 282 8.28 -16.04 2.35
C ASN A 282 8.82 -15.19 1.22
N LEU A 283 9.47 -14.09 1.54
CA LEU A 283 10.10 -13.28 0.52
C LEU A 283 11.20 -14.10 -0.18
N SER A 284 12.01 -14.85 0.56
CA SER A 284 13.04 -15.72 -0.01
C SER A 284 12.47 -16.89 -0.81
N LEU A 285 11.39 -17.52 -0.34
CA LEU A 285 10.69 -18.58 -1.06
C LEU A 285 10.02 -18.08 -2.35
N TYR A 286 9.53 -16.84 -2.33
CA TYR A 286 8.81 -16.26 -3.46
C TYR A 286 9.73 -15.64 -4.51
N THR A 287 10.85 -15.07 -4.10
CA THR A 287 11.80 -14.40 -5.00
C THR A 287 12.95 -15.30 -5.43
N GLY A 288 13.15 -16.43 -4.74
CA GLY A 288 14.33 -17.30 -4.96
C GLY A 288 15.65 -16.65 -4.57
N VAL A 289 15.60 -15.51 -3.88
CA VAL A 289 16.78 -14.76 -3.40
C VAL A 289 16.78 -14.82 -1.88
N GLU A 290 17.90 -15.21 -1.28
CA GLU A 290 18.07 -15.10 0.17
C GLU A 290 17.97 -13.63 0.57
N ALA A 291 16.97 -13.32 1.41
CA ALA A 291 16.73 -11.98 1.88
C ALA A 291 17.81 -11.58 2.88
N GLU A 292 18.56 -10.52 2.58
CA GLU A 292 19.38 -9.86 3.60
C GLU A 292 18.46 -9.19 4.62
N ALA A 293 18.70 -9.45 5.89
CA ALA A 293 17.82 -9.02 7.00
C ALA A 293 17.64 -7.50 7.10
N SER A 294 18.61 -6.73 6.61
CA SER A 294 18.58 -5.26 6.57
C SER A 294 17.49 -4.65 5.69
N LEU A 295 16.91 -5.44 4.77
CA LEU A 295 15.94 -4.97 3.77
C LEU A 295 14.49 -5.32 4.12
N VAL A 296 14.27 -6.06 5.19
CA VAL A 296 12.95 -6.62 5.55
C VAL A 296 12.05 -5.65 6.26
N GLY A 297 12.61 -4.58 6.74
CA GLY A 297 11.86 -3.54 7.42
C GLY A 297 10.72 -2.92 6.62
N SER A 298 10.68 -3.06 5.29
CA SER A 298 9.89 -2.15 4.47
C SER A 298 8.51 -2.63 4.02
N PHE A 299 8.17 -3.92 4.10
CA PHE A 299 6.83 -4.34 3.65
C PHE A 299 6.24 -5.46 4.52
N PRO A 300 5.02 -5.30 5.06
CA PRO A 300 4.31 -6.40 5.67
C PRO A 300 3.89 -7.38 4.58
N VAL A 301 4.75 -8.33 4.26
CA VAL A 301 4.37 -9.53 3.50
C VAL A 301 3.65 -10.42 4.48
N VAL A 302 2.34 -10.55 4.35
CA VAL A 302 1.60 -11.55 5.11
C VAL A 302 1.85 -12.88 4.48
N GLN A 303 2.33 -13.83 5.28
CA GLN A 303 2.37 -15.22 4.83
C GLN A 303 1.00 -15.64 4.36
N ASN A 304 0.99 -16.25 3.21
CA ASN A 304 0.04 -17.29 2.96
C ASN A 304 0.28 -18.37 4.05
N PRO A 305 -0.67 -18.57 4.99
CA PRO A 305 -0.56 -19.65 5.96
C PRO A 305 -0.56 -21.04 5.32
N PHE A 306 -0.67 -21.11 3.99
CA PHE A 306 -0.40 -22.28 3.21
C PHE A 306 1.10 -22.44 2.98
N ASN A 307 1.77 -23.09 3.91
CA ASN A 307 2.83 -23.96 3.48
C ASN A 307 2.19 -24.97 2.53
N PHE A 308 2.68 -25.12 1.31
CA PHE A 308 2.22 -26.09 0.33
C PHE A 308 2.22 -27.56 0.85
N THR A 309 2.70 -27.78 2.05
CA THR A 309 2.78 -29.08 2.74
C THR A 309 1.75 -29.30 3.83
N GLY A 310 0.86 -28.33 4.14
CA GLY A 310 -0.13 -28.50 5.21
C GLY A 310 -1.38 -27.64 5.04
N LEU A 311 -2.54 -28.24 5.07
CA LEU A 311 -3.91 -27.67 5.07
C LEU A 311 -4.28 -26.89 6.36
N THR A 312 -3.34 -26.19 7.00
CA THR A 312 -3.55 -25.51 8.27
C THR A 312 -3.72 -24.00 8.13
N ALA A 313 -4.46 -23.56 7.13
CA ALA A 313 -4.90 -22.17 7.09
C ALA A 313 -5.95 -21.93 8.17
N SER A 314 -5.85 -20.81 8.90
CA SER A 314 -6.84 -20.47 9.90
C SER A 314 -8.20 -20.17 9.24
N PHE A 315 -9.28 -20.36 10.00
CA PHE A 315 -10.64 -20.03 9.54
C PHE A 315 -10.73 -18.56 9.15
N GLU A 316 -10.06 -17.68 9.88
CA GLU A 316 -10.00 -16.24 9.63
C GLU A 316 -9.41 -15.91 8.26
N TRP A 317 -8.39 -16.64 7.83
CA TRP A 317 -7.80 -16.48 6.50
C TRP A 317 -8.77 -16.83 5.39
N TYR A 318 -9.48 -17.95 5.49
CA TYR A 318 -10.48 -18.34 4.51
C TYR A 318 -11.63 -17.33 4.47
N LEU A 319 -12.13 -16.95 5.66
CA LEU A 319 -13.21 -15.97 5.79
C LEU A 319 -12.81 -14.63 5.16
N MET A 320 -11.60 -14.14 5.45
CA MET A 320 -11.08 -12.90 4.88
C MET A 320 -11.07 -12.96 3.35
N ASN A 321 -10.53 -14.00 2.76
CA ASN A 321 -10.39 -14.08 1.30
C ASN A 321 -11.72 -14.29 0.57
N ILE A 322 -12.68 -15.03 1.16
CA ILE A 322 -14.05 -15.12 0.64
C ILE A 322 -14.73 -13.76 0.68
N LEU A 323 -14.64 -13.06 1.82
CA LEU A 323 -15.20 -11.72 1.96
C LEU A 323 -14.56 -10.72 1.00
N ARG A 324 -13.23 -10.80 0.78
CA ARG A 324 -12.53 -9.95 -0.20
C ARG A 324 -13.05 -10.18 -1.61
N ALA A 325 -13.14 -11.43 -2.05
CA ALA A 325 -13.67 -11.77 -3.37
C ALA A 325 -15.10 -11.25 -3.56
N TYR A 326 -15.96 -11.46 -2.57
CA TYR A 326 -17.37 -11.01 -2.63
C TYR A 326 -17.48 -9.49 -2.62
N THR A 327 -16.77 -8.83 -1.73
CA THR A 327 -16.76 -7.36 -1.60
C THR A 327 -16.21 -6.69 -2.86
N ALA A 328 -15.18 -7.25 -3.48
CA ALA A 328 -14.63 -6.75 -4.74
C ALA A 328 -15.69 -6.72 -5.86
N TRP A 329 -16.43 -7.80 -6.07
CA TRP A 329 -17.49 -7.85 -7.07
C TRP A 329 -18.67 -6.92 -6.75
N CYS A 330 -19.09 -6.88 -5.47
CA CYS A 330 -20.12 -5.93 -5.02
C CYS A 330 -19.68 -4.49 -5.28
N GLY A 331 -18.45 -4.13 -4.91
CA GLY A 331 -17.89 -2.79 -5.13
C GLY A 331 -17.83 -2.43 -6.61
N VAL A 332 -17.33 -3.32 -7.45
CA VAL A 332 -17.25 -3.09 -8.90
C VAL A 332 -18.62 -2.77 -9.50
N PHE A 333 -19.64 -3.58 -9.25
CA PHE A 333 -20.99 -3.35 -9.80
C PHE A 333 -21.68 -2.15 -9.14
N LEU A 334 -21.48 -1.92 -7.85
CA LEU A 334 -21.96 -0.74 -7.15
C LEU A 334 -21.45 0.55 -7.80
N PHE A 335 -20.13 0.66 -8.01
CA PHE A 335 -19.57 1.87 -8.58
C PHE A 335 -20.01 2.08 -10.03
N ILE A 336 -20.11 1.03 -10.84
CA ILE A 336 -20.67 1.14 -12.20
C ILE A 336 -22.12 1.64 -12.13
N ALA A 337 -22.95 1.12 -11.21
CA ALA A 337 -24.34 1.52 -11.03
C ALA A 337 -24.47 3.00 -10.61
N LEU A 338 -23.67 3.43 -9.63
CA LEU A 338 -23.63 4.82 -9.16
C LEU A 338 -23.24 5.77 -10.30
N PHE A 339 -22.18 5.44 -11.03
CA PHE A 339 -21.73 6.29 -12.13
C PHE A 339 -22.72 6.32 -13.29
N LYS A 340 -23.33 5.20 -13.62
CA LYS A 340 -24.41 5.15 -14.61
C LYS A 340 -25.59 6.03 -14.21
N ARG A 341 -25.92 6.08 -12.91
CA ARG A 341 -27.04 6.89 -12.41
C ARG A 341 -26.72 8.38 -12.34
N PHE A 342 -25.51 8.76 -11.92
CA PHE A 342 -25.21 10.15 -11.58
C PHE A 342 -24.28 10.87 -12.57
N PHE A 343 -23.51 10.14 -13.40
CA PHE A 343 -22.47 10.70 -14.27
C PHE A 343 -22.66 10.35 -15.76
N SER A 344 -23.91 10.11 -16.18
CA SER A 344 -24.21 9.80 -17.60
C SER A 344 -24.22 11.04 -18.50
N ALA A 345 -24.41 12.23 -17.93
CA ALA A 345 -24.41 13.47 -18.69
C ALA A 345 -23.00 13.87 -19.15
N GLN A 346 -22.93 14.54 -20.31
CA GLN A 346 -21.69 15.12 -20.79
C GLN A 346 -21.34 16.35 -19.92
N SER A 347 -20.08 16.45 -19.50
CA SER A 347 -19.53 17.54 -18.71
C SER A 347 -18.14 17.91 -19.22
N ALA A 348 -17.82 19.20 -19.32
CA ALA A 348 -16.50 19.68 -19.67
C ALA A 348 -15.49 19.35 -18.57
N LEU A 349 -15.87 19.56 -17.31
CA LEU A 349 -15.07 19.21 -16.13
C LEU A 349 -14.81 17.69 -16.07
N GLY A 350 -15.85 16.87 -16.28
CA GLY A 350 -15.72 15.40 -16.34
C GLY A 350 -14.78 14.95 -17.47
N ARG A 351 -14.81 15.63 -18.61
CA ARG A 351 -13.89 15.38 -19.72
C ARG A 351 -12.46 15.77 -19.37
N TYR A 352 -12.26 16.94 -18.76
CA TYR A 352 -10.94 17.38 -18.28
C TYR A 352 -10.35 16.38 -17.30
N ALA A 353 -11.13 15.94 -16.31
CA ALA A 353 -10.72 14.93 -15.34
C ALA A 353 -10.35 13.60 -16.02
N ALA A 354 -11.16 13.13 -17.00
CA ALA A 354 -10.88 11.88 -17.71
C ALA A 354 -9.62 11.95 -18.61
N ASP A 355 -9.34 13.10 -19.19
CA ASP A 355 -8.17 13.30 -20.06
C ASP A 355 -6.89 13.57 -19.26
N SER A 356 -6.98 14.20 -18.08
CA SER A 356 -5.85 14.48 -17.17
C SER A 356 -5.46 13.26 -16.32
N ALA A 357 -6.42 12.41 -15.97
CA ALA A 357 -6.24 11.33 -14.99
C ALA A 357 -5.05 10.41 -15.30
N TYR A 358 -4.82 10.09 -16.57
CA TYR A 358 -3.71 9.22 -16.95
C TYR A 358 -2.33 9.89 -16.76
N PHE A 359 -2.19 11.15 -17.16
CA PHE A 359 -0.96 11.91 -16.94
C PHE A 359 -0.69 12.08 -15.44
N ILE A 360 -1.72 12.45 -14.69
CA ILE A 360 -1.63 12.61 -13.23
C ILE A 360 -1.20 11.30 -12.57
N TYR A 361 -1.80 10.16 -12.99
CA TYR A 361 -1.40 8.84 -12.50
C TYR A 361 0.10 8.56 -12.73
N LEU A 362 0.68 8.99 -13.85
CA LEU A 362 2.08 8.74 -14.14
C LEU A 362 3.03 9.50 -13.20
N ILE A 363 2.68 10.72 -12.79
CA ILE A 363 3.62 11.62 -12.09
C ILE A 363 3.35 11.80 -10.60
N HIS A 364 2.16 11.43 -10.09
CA HIS A 364 1.75 11.78 -8.72
C HIS A 364 2.62 11.14 -7.63
N PHE A 365 3.03 9.88 -7.82
CA PHE A 365 3.67 9.12 -6.76
C PHE A 365 5.04 9.70 -6.33
N PRO A 366 5.98 10.01 -7.25
CA PRO A 366 7.20 10.71 -6.87
C PRO A 366 6.95 12.05 -6.18
N ILE A 367 5.92 12.81 -6.64
CA ILE A 367 5.55 14.09 -6.03
C ILE A 367 5.07 13.89 -4.59
N GLN A 368 4.23 12.86 -4.36
CA GLN A 368 3.73 12.54 -3.02
C GLN A 368 4.84 12.07 -2.09
N LEU A 369 5.78 11.26 -2.57
CA LEU A 369 6.94 10.84 -1.79
C LEU A 369 7.80 12.03 -1.35
N ILE A 370 8.11 12.94 -2.27
CA ILE A 370 8.88 14.15 -1.96
C ILE A 370 8.13 15.03 -0.95
N MET A 371 6.85 15.26 -1.18
CA MET A 371 6.04 16.08 -0.26
C MET A 371 5.92 15.46 1.12
N SER A 372 5.72 14.15 1.19
CA SER A 372 5.57 13.45 2.47
C SER A 372 6.83 13.52 3.33
N GLU A 373 8.00 13.52 2.73
CA GLU A 373 9.27 13.69 3.41
C GLU A 373 9.36 15.01 4.18
N TYR A 374 9.03 16.11 3.50
CA TYR A 374 9.05 17.44 4.12
C TYR A 374 7.94 17.64 5.16
N LEU A 375 6.76 17.05 4.94
CA LEU A 375 5.62 17.21 5.83
C LEU A 375 5.77 16.40 7.12
N ARG A 376 6.35 15.21 7.02
CA ARG A 376 6.49 14.28 8.14
C ARG A 376 7.20 14.89 9.33
N ASP A 377 8.28 15.65 9.08
CA ASP A 377 9.09 16.26 10.13
C ASP A 377 8.56 17.61 10.61
N SER A 378 7.62 18.20 9.87
CA SER A 378 7.11 19.54 10.12
C SER A 378 5.76 19.56 10.82
N ILE A 379 4.98 18.48 10.72
CA ILE A 379 3.59 18.43 11.18
C ILE A 379 3.34 17.15 11.97
N GLU A 380 2.82 17.27 13.19
CA GLU A 380 2.52 16.15 14.07
C GLU A 380 1.35 15.28 13.58
N SER A 381 0.29 15.92 13.06
CA SER A 381 -0.92 15.21 12.63
C SER A 381 -0.72 14.48 11.31
N SER A 382 -0.76 13.15 11.31
CA SER A 382 -0.74 12.30 10.10
C SER A 382 -1.88 12.62 9.16
N ILE A 383 -3.02 12.97 9.73
CA ILE A 383 -4.23 13.31 8.97
C ILE A 383 -4.06 14.66 8.26
N ALA A 384 -3.47 15.66 8.95
CA ALA A 384 -3.15 16.94 8.33
C ALA A 384 -2.11 16.75 7.21
N CYS A 385 -1.05 15.99 7.47
CA CYS A 385 -0.04 15.62 6.48
C CYS A 385 -0.66 14.95 5.25
N PHE A 386 -1.54 13.98 5.46
CA PHE A 386 -2.27 13.31 4.38
C PHE A 386 -3.03 14.30 3.50
N TRP A 387 -3.81 15.21 4.08
CA TRP A 387 -4.60 16.16 3.30
C TRP A 387 -3.73 17.18 2.57
N ILE A 388 -2.69 17.68 3.20
CA ILE A 388 -1.75 18.63 2.57
C ILE A 388 -1.02 17.92 1.41
N CYS A 389 -0.55 16.69 1.64
CA CYS A 389 0.08 15.88 0.61
C CYS A 389 -0.88 15.57 -0.55
N LEU A 390 -2.10 15.13 -0.25
CA LEU A 390 -3.12 14.81 -1.27
C LEU A 390 -3.51 16.05 -2.10
N LEU A 391 -3.89 17.13 -1.44
CA LEU A 391 -4.36 18.34 -2.12
C LEU A 391 -3.22 19.06 -2.84
N GLY A 392 -2.05 19.17 -2.21
CA GLY A 392 -0.87 19.80 -2.79
C GLY A 392 -0.34 19.02 -4.00
N SER A 393 -0.18 17.70 -3.88
CA SER A 393 0.25 16.87 -5.01
C SER A 393 -0.77 16.87 -6.15
N THR A 394 -2.07 16.85 -5.84
CA THR A 394 -3.13 16.94 -6.84
C THR A 394 -3.07 18.27 -7.59
N ALA A 395 -2.93 19.39 -6.87
CA ALA A 395 -2.81 20.71 -7.46
C ALA A 395 -1.58 20.81 -8.37
N LEU A 396 -0.41 20.36 -7.91
CA LEU A 396 0.83 20.32 -8.70
C LEU A 396 0.66 19.45 -9.96
N CYS A 397 0.08 18.26 -9.82
CA CYS A 397 -0.17 17.37 -10.97
C CYS A 397 -1.12 18.01 -11.99
N VAL A 398 -2.16 18.72 -11.55
CA VAL A 398 -3.10 19.44 -12.43
C VAL A 398 -2.39 20.59 -13.14
N VAL A 399 -1.54 21.36 -12.45
CA VAL A 399 -0.72 22.42 -13.05
C VAL A 399 0.23 21.83 -14.10
N PHE A 400 0.95 20.77 -13.77
CA PHE A 400 1.84 20.09 -14.74
C PHE A 400 1.06 19.53 -15.94
N TYR A 401 -0.10 18.90 -15.72
CA TYR A 401 -0.94 18.47 -16.82
C TYR A 401 -1.33 19.63 -17.72
N HIS A 402 -1.75 20.74 -17.13
CA HIS A 402 -2.22 21.91 -17.87
C HIS A 402 -1.11 22.51 -18.71
N LEU A 403 0.08 22.73 -18.13
CA LEU A 403 1.22 23.38 -18.79
C LEU A 403 1.98 22.43 -19.72
N MET A 404 2.28 21.21 -19.29
CA MET A 404 3.17 20.31 -19.99
C MET A 404 2.45 19.31 -20.91
N CYS A 405 1.16 19.03 -20.66
CA CYS A 405 0.45 17.97 -21.37
C CYS A 405 -0.66 18.53 -22.28
N ARG A 406 -1.56 19.37 -21.75
CA ARG A 406 -2.85 19.72 -22.40
C ARG A 406 -2.70 20.23 -23.83
N ALA A 407 -1.78 21.17 -24.10
CA ALA A 407 -1.60 21.81 -25.39
C ALA A 407 -0.38 21.30 -26.18
N THR A 408 0.35 20.30 -25.68
CA THR A 408 1.64 19.89 -26.20
C THR A 408 1.60 18.55 -26.97
N LEU A 409 2.74 18.12 -27.47
CA LEU A 409 2.94 16.80 -28.07
C LEU A 409 2.71 15.66 -27.07
N ILE A 410 3.04 15.88 -25.77
CA ILE A 410 2.81 14.91 -24.71
C ILE A 410 1.31 14.60 -24.61
N GLY A 411 0.45 15.62 -24.65
CA GLY A 411 -0.99 15.44 -24.68
C GLY A 411 -1.46 14.63 -25.89
N THR A 412 -0.87 14.86 -27.06
CA THR A 412 -1.18 14.05 -28.25
C THR A 412 -0.74 12.59 -28.06
N LEU A 413 0.39 12.34 -27.42
CA LEU A 413 0.89 10.99 -27.15
C LEU A 413 -0.05 10.25 -26.18
N LEU A 414 -0.41 10.89 -25.05
CA LEU A 414 -1.17 10.28 -23.98
C LEU A 414 -2.67 10.19 -24.26
N SER A 415 -3.31 11.31 -24.67
CA SER A 415 -4.76 11.39 -24.90
C SER A 415 -5.16 11.29 -26.36
N GLY A 416 -4.21 11.53 -27.28
CA GLY A 416 -4.43 11.58 -28.75
C GLY A 416 -5.14 12.84 -29.22
N ARG A 417 -5.18 13.85 -28.37
CA ARG A 417 -5.81 15.14 -28.64
C ARG A 417 -4.93 16.25 -28.09
N ARG A 418 -5.08 17.44 -28.68
CA ARG A 418 -4.56 18.69 -28.12
C ARG A 418 -5.73 19.57 -27.78
N TYR A 419 -5.65 20.23 -26.66
CA TYR A 419 -6.64 21.20 -26.23
C TYR A 419 -6.00 22.57 -26.13
N THR A 420 -6.84 23.59 -26.16
CA THR A 420 -6.41 24.96 -25.83
C THR A 420 -6.06 25.04 -24.34
N LEU A 421 -5.24 26.01 -23.97
CA LEU A 421 -4.93 26.28 -22.55
C LEU A 421 -6.14 26.89 -21.80
N SER A 422 -7.15 27.41 -22.53
CA SER A 422 -8.36 27.94 -21.90
C SER A 422 -9.15 26.84 -21.19
N ILE A 423 -9.56 27.09 -19.95
CA ILE A 423 -10.40 26.24 -19.09
C ILE A 423 -11.69 26.95 -18.66
N THR A 424 -12.16 27.88 -19.48
CA THR A 424 -13.32 28.72 -19.11
C THR A 424 -14.58 27.93 -18.84
N GLU A 425 -14.86 26.90 -19.66
CA GLU A 425 -16.02 26.03 -19.49
C GLU A 425 -15.88 25.15 -18.24
N GLU A 426 -14.71 24.48 -18.11
CA GLU A 426 -14.41 23.62 -16.97
C GLU A 426 -14.47 24.40 -15.65
N TRP A 427 -13.92 25.62 -15.64
CA TRP A 427 -13.94 26.50 -14.47
C TRP A 427 -15.36 26.97 -14.15
N GLY A 428 -16.16 27.28 -15.17
CA GLY A 428 -17.59 27.61 -15.02
C GLY A 428 -18.38 26.47 -14.37
N GLU A 429 -18.19 25.25 -14.84
CA GLU A 429 -18.83 24.06 -14.25
C GLU A 429 -18.34 23.77 -12.83
N CYS A 430 -17.04 23.94 -12.56
CA CYS A 430 -16.49 23.78 -11.21
C CYS A 430 -17.11 24.77 -10.22
N LYS A 431 -17.18 26.06 -10.60
CA LYS A 431 -17.86 27.10 -9.78
C LYS A 431 -19.32 26.75 -9.54
N ALA A 432 -20.04 26.29 -10.57
CA ALA A 432 -21.44 25.91 -10.44
C ALA A 432 -21.62 24.70 -9.49
N LEU A 433 -20.69 23.73 -9.55
CA LEU A 433 -20.68 22.56 -8.66
C LEU A 433 -20.45 22.98 -7.20
N LEU A 434 -19.47 23.83 -6.94
CA LEU A 434 -19.14 24.34 -5.59
C LEU A 434 -20.27 25.18 -4.97
N LYS A 435 -21.12 25.81 -5.79
CA LYS A 435 -22.31 26.54 -5.32
C LYS A 435 -23.47 25.65 -4.91
N LYS A 436 -23.48 24.37 -5.27
CA LYS A 436 -24.54 23.45 -4.87
C LYS A 436 -24.51 23.18 -3.36
N LYS A 437 -25.64 23.41 -2.67
CA LYS A 437 -25.76 23.16 -1.22
C LYS A 437 -25.33 21.76 -0.80
N SER A 438 -25.66 20.74 -1.60
CA SER A 438 -25.26 19.35 -1.32
C SER A 438 -23.73 19.15 -1.35
N VAL A 439 -23.03 19.84 -2.25
CA VAL A 439 -21.56 19.80 -2.32
C VAL A 439 -20.95 20.54 -1.13
N GLN A 440 -21.47 21.72 -0.81
CA GLN A 440 -21.03 22.49 0.36
C GLN A 440 -21.22 21.73 1.66
N LEU A 441 -22.41 21.13 1.85
CA LEU A 441 -22.69 20.29 3.02
C LEU A 441 -21.78 19.06 3.07
N GLY A 442 -21.50 18.43 1.93
CA GLY A 442 -20.55 17.32 1.85
C GLY A 442 -19.13 17.73 2.25
N LEU A 443 -18.64 18.88 1.75
CA LEU A 443 -17.34 19.42 2.12
C LEU A 443 -17.28 19.75 3.62
N VAL A 444 -18.32 20.38 4.16
CA VAL A 444 -18.40 20.69 5.60
C VAL A 444 -18.40 19.39 6.42
N ALA A 445 -19.17 18.37 6.04
CA ALA A 445 -19.20 17.08 6.72
C ALA A 445 -17.85 16.38 6.69
N ILE A 446 -17.15 16.41 5.56
CA ILE A 446 -15.79 15.87 5.43
C ILE A 446 -14.82 16.63 6.34
N THR A 447 -14.89 17.98 6.35
CA THR A 447 -14.02 18.82 7.21
C THR A 447 -14.28 18.56 8.69
N ILE A 448 -15.55 18.48 9.10
CA ILE A 448 -15.90 18.18 10.50
C ILE A 448 -15.43 16.75 10.86
N GLY A 449 -15.71 15.77 10.00
CA GLY A 449 -15.24 14.40 10.21
C GLY A 449 -13.73 14.34 10.38
N PHE A 450 -13.01 15.08 9.56
CA PHE A 450 -11.57 15.22 9.63
C PHE A 450 -11.09 15.82 10.96
N ILE A 451 -11.68 16.95 11.39
CA ILE A 451 -11.32 17.60 12.67
C ILE A 451 -11.61 16.66 13.85
N VAL A 452 -12.77 15.99 13.85
CA VAL A 452 -13.14 15.06 14.91
C VAL A 452 -12.16 13.89 14.99
N VAL A 453 -11.79 13.34 13.85
CA VAL A 453 -10.83 12.23 13.76
C VAL A 453 -9.45 12.65 14.25
N ASP A 454 -8.96 13.78 13.77
CA ASP A 454 -7.68 14.34 14.18
C ASP A 454 -7.64 14.58 15.70
N GLN A 455 -8.71 15.15 16.28
CA GLN A 455 -8.81 15.35 17.71
C GLN A 455 -8.93 14.03 18.53
N VAL A 456 -9.60 13.02 17.98
CA VAL A 456 -9.68 11.70 18.63
C VAL A 456 -8.33 10.98 18.59
N GLU A 457 -7.58 11.11 17.50
CA GLU A 457 -6.24 10.52 17.36
C GLU A 457 -5.15 11.33 18.06
N SER A 458 -5.30 12.66 18.19
CA SER A 458 -4.31 13.57 18.81
C SER A 458 -4.50 13.80 20.30
N ARG A 459 -5.21 12.92 21.02
CA ARG A 459 -5.36 13.07 22.48
C ARG A 459 -4.00 13.15 23.16
N THR A 460 -3.96 13.96 24.21
CA THR A 460 -2.77 14.37 24.99
C THR A 460 -1.86 13.20 25.42
N GLU A 461 -2.42 12.00 25.57
CA GLU A 461 -1.69 10.79 25.95
C GLU A 461 -0.69 10.32 24.88
N ARG A 462 -0.93 10.62 23.60
CA ARG A 462 -0.05 10.21 22.49
C ARG A 462 1.19 11.08 22.33
N LYS A 463 1.20 12.28 22.89
CA LYS A 463 2.35 13.21 22.79
C LYS A 463 3.63 12.62 23.38
N LEU A 464 3.52 11.90 24.51
CA LEU A 464 4.67 11.23 25.08
C LEU A 464 5.27 10.20 24.13
N LEU A 465 4.42 9.37 23.51
CA LEU A 465 4.85 8.34 22.56
C LEU A 465 5.50 8.96 21.32
N PHE A 466 4.95 10.07 20.86
CA PHE A 466 5.47 10.84 19.74
C PHE A 466 6.87 11.41 20.07
N PHE A 467 7.01 12.15 21.17
CA PHE A 467 8.29 12.72 21.56
C PHE A 467 9.35 11.65 21.82
N SER A 468 8.94 10.51 22.40
CA SER A 468 9.84 9.37 22.65
C SER A 468 10.31 8.74 21.35
N SER A 469 9.43 8.55 20.36
CA SER A 469 9.80 7.99 19.05
C SER A 469 10.75 8.90 18.26
N ARG A 470 10.80 10.18 18.59
CA ARG A 470 11.69 11.17 17.96
C ARG A 470 12.93 11.47 18.78
N ALA A 471 13.08 10.88 19.96
CA ALA A 471 14.11 11.23 20.92
C ALA A 471 14.23 12.76 21.12
N GLU A 472 13.12 13.38 21.54
CA GLU A 472 13.00 14.82 21.79
C GLU A 472 13.04 15.10 23.32
N PRO A 473 14.22 15.16 23.95
CA PRO A 473 14.36 15.18 25.41
C PRO A 473 13.64 16.37 26.06
N GLU A 474 13.69 17.56 25.47
CA GLU A 474 13.03 18.75 26.02
C GLU A 474 11.50 18.57 26.10
N ASN A 475 10.90 17.99 25.07
CA ASN A 475 9.47 17.72 25.03
C ASN A 475 9.08 16.57 25.98
N ILE A 476 9.90 15.51 26.06
CA ILE A 476 9.73 14.42 27.02
C ILE A 476 9.76 14.97 28.44
N LYS A 477 10.78 15.75 28.78
CA LYS A 477 10.94 16.38 30.09
C LYS A 477 9.72 17.21 30.50
N GLY A 478 9.23 18.04 29.58
CA GLY A 478 8.01 18.83 29.78
C GLY A 478 6.77 17.97 30.01
N TYR A 479 6.67 16.82 29.34
CA TYR A 479 5.50 15.94 29.43
C TYR A 479 5.51 15.08 30.72
N VAL A 480 6.65 14.52 31.11
CA VAL A 480 6.76 13.61 32.29
C VAL A 480 6.69 14.37 33.61
N SER A 481 6.96 15.67 33.59
CA SER A 481 6.95 16.50 34.79
C SER A 481 5.59 16.45 35.51
N GLY A 482 5.59 16.06 36.76
CA GLY A 482 4.42 15.99 37.65
C GLY A 482 3.50 14.79 37.41
N LYS A 483 3.90 13.81 36.59
CA LYS A 483 3.15 12.56 36.39
C LYS A 483 3.81 11.39 37.11
N SER A 484 2.98 10.43 37.60
CA SER A 484 3.50 9.20 38.20
C SER A 484 3.93 8.20 37.10
N ALA A 485 4.84 7.28 37.47
CA ALA A 485 5.26 6.19 36.57
C ALA A 485 4.07 5.39 36.06
N GLU A 486 3.10 5.06 36.90
CA GLU A 486 1.88 4.34 36.53
C GLU A 486 1.05 5.08 35.47
N GLN A 487 0.94 6.41 35.59
CA GLN A 487 0.28 7.25 34.58
C GLN A 487 1.02 7.25 33.24
N LEU A 488 2.35 7.22 33.26
CA LEU A 488 3.19 7.21 32.07
C LEU A 488 3.22 5.83 31.42
N GLU A 489 3.25 4.76 32.21
CA GLU A 489 3.17 3.37 31.72
C GLU A 489 1.82 3.05 31.08
N SER A 490 0.72 3.62 31.58
CA SER A 490 -0.61 3.44 31.02
C SER A 490 -0.77 4.06 29.62
N VAL A 491 0.12 4.97 29.24
CA VAL A 491 0.16 5.59 27.90
C VAL A 491 0.76 4.60 26.91
N THR A 492 -0.10 3.89 26.21
CA THR A 492 0.32 2.89 25.24
C THR A 492 -0.21 3.14 23.84
N ARG A 493 0.54 2.68 22.84
CA ARG A 493 0.14 2.62 21.45
C ARG A 493 -0.55 1.29 21.14
N SER A 494 -1.15 1.20 19.96
CA SER A 494 -1.63 -0.08 19.40
C SER A 494 -0.55 -1.15 19.51
N GLY A 495 -0.89 -2.29 20.12
CA GLY A 495 0.07 -3.35 20.44
C GLY A 495 0.74 -3.20 21.82
N GLY A 496 0.18 -2.39 22.74
CA GLY A 496 0.66 -2.28 24.12
C GLY A 496 1.99 -1.55 24.31
N ARG A 497 2.52 -0.90 23.28
CA ARG A 497 3.85 -0.23 23.33
C ARG A 497 3.79 1.10 24.06
N ASN A 498 4.54 1.25 25.14
CA ASN A 498 4.71 2.48 25.90
C ASN A 498 5.87 3.35 25.37
N ALA A 499 6.15 4.46 26.05
CA ALA A 499 7.20 5.42 25.67
C ALA A 499 8.60 4.80 25.60
N MET A 500 8.93 3.82 26.45
CA MET A 500 10.22 3.13 26.43
C MET A 500 10.38 2.25 25.18
N HIS A 501 9.32 1.57 24.76
CA HIS A 501 9.29 0.86 23.47
C HIS A 501 9.46 1.83 22.30
N MET A 502 8.84 3.01 22.38
CA MET A 502 8.88 3.98 21.30
C MET A 502 10.25 4.63 21.12
N VAL A 503 10.97 4.92 22.18
CA VAL A 503 12.36 5.44 22.08
C VAL A 503 13.32 4.36 21.57
N ALA A 504 13.07 3.09 21.93
CA ALA A 504 13.83 1.95 21.42
C ALA A 504 13.50 1.60 19.97
N TYR A 505 12.26 1.85 19.55
CA TYR A 505 11.78 1.72 18.17
C TYR A 505 12.21 2.91 17.31
N ASN A 506 12.98 3.86 17.88
CA ASN A 506 13.38 5.07 17.19
C ASN A 506 14.01 4.73 15.83
N MET A 507 13.36 5.20 14.80
CA MET A 507 13.76 4.98 13.42
C MET A 507 14.96 5.85 13.08
N PRO A 508 15.76 5.51 12.05
CA PRO A 508 16.96 6.22 11.66
C PRO A 508 16.64 7.57 10.99
N VAL A 509 15.95 8.44 11.70
CA VAL A 509 16.18 9.87 11.51
C VAL A 509 17.47 10.11 12.25
N ALA A 510 18.54 10.53 11.55
CA ALA A 510 19.86 10.81 12.14
C ALA A 510 19.71 11.77 13.34
N ARG A 511 19.45 11.20 14.50
CA ARG A 511 19.43 11.93 15.76
C ARG A 511 20.79 11.73 16.42
N PRO A 512 21.37 12.78 16.96
CA PRO A 512 22.60 12.64 17.75
C PRO A 512 22.38 11.62 18.87
N ASP A 513 23.29 10.68 19.04
CA ASP A 513 23.26 9.66 20.09
C ASP A 513 23.03 10.26 21.48
N GLU A 514 23.52 11.48 21.71
CA GLU A 514 23.33 12.24 22.93
C GLU A 514 21.85 12.51 23.23
N LYS A 515 21.04 12.90 22.22
CA LYS A 515 19.60 13.13 22.39
C LYS A 515 18.83 11.84 22.62
N ILE A 516 19.25 10.76 21.98
CA ILE A 516 18.66 9.44 22.21
C ILE A 516 18.94 9.01 23.64
N ALA A 517 20.19 9.11 24.09
CA ALA A 517 20.62 8.76 25.43
C ALA A 517 19.88 9.59 26.50
N GLU A 518 19.79 10.91 26.30
CA GLU A 518 19.06 11.81 27.21
C GLU A 518 17.57 11.45 27.28
N SER A 519 16.95 11.12 26.14
CA SER A 519 15.54 10.72 26.09
C SER A 519 15.28 9.43 26.85
N VAL A 520 16.14 8.41 26.68
CA VAL A 520 16.05 7.15 27.46
C VAL A 520 16.21 7.43 28.94
N GLN A 521 17.21 8.22 29.31
CA GLN A 521 17.48 8.53 30.73
C GLN A 521 16.30 9.27 31.38
N LEU A 522 15.71 10.25 30.69
CA LEU A 522 14.52 10.96 31.18
C LEU A 522 13.32 10.03 31.41
N LEU A 523 13.13 9.03 30.58
CA LEU A 523 12.05 8.04 30.76
C LEU A 523 12.34 7.10 31.91
N LEU A 524 13.60 6.67 32.09
CA LEU A 524 14.03 5.86 33.23
C LEU A 524 13.91 6.65 34.54
N ASP A 525 14.34 7.91 34.57
CA ASP A 525 14.23 8.81 35.72
C ASP A 525 12.77 9.10 36.12
N ALA A 526 11.88 9.11 35.12
CA ALA A 526 10.43 9.21 35.30
C ALA A 526 9.80 7.90 35.85
N GLY A 527 10.59 6.83 36.00
CA GLY A 527 10.17 5.56 36.61
C GLY A 527 9.55 4.57 35.62
N LEU A 528 9.71 4.74 34.31
CA LEU A 528 9.26 3.73 33.37
C LEU A 528 10.12 2.47 33.45
N ASP A 529 9.46 1.32 33.42
CA ASP A 529 10.11 0.02 33.56
C ASP A 529 10.83 -0.37 32.25
N PRO A 530 12.17 -0.57 32.26
CA PRO A 530 12.91 -1.04 31.09
C PRO A 530 12.53 -2.47 30.65
N MET A 531 11.77 -3.19 31.49
CA MET A 531 11.26 -4.55 31.25
C MET A 531 9.79 -4.57 30.81
N SER A 532 9.15 -3.41 30.62
CA SER A 532 7.77 -3.32 30.17
C SER A 532 7.54 -4.22 28.97
N ARG A 533 6.39 -4.90 28.94
CA ARG A 533 6.03 -5.82 27.85
C ARG A 533 4.88 -5.24 27.03
N ASP A 534 5.02 -5.30 25.73
CA ASP A 534 3.92 -5.02 24.80
C ASP A 534 2.94 -6.21 24.70
N ASP A 535 1.91 -6.10 23.89
CA ASP A 535 0.89 -7.15 23.70
C ASP A 535 1.47 -8.45 23.11
N PHE A 536 2.68 -8.41 22.55
CA PHE A 536 3.42 -9.56 22.02
C PHE A 536 4.45 -10.10 23.02
N GLY A 537 4.50 -9.53 24.23
CA GLY A 537 5.51 -9.84 25.24
C GLY A 537 6.92 -9.36 24.92
N GLN A 538 7.06 -8.52 23.89
CA GLN A 538 8.34 -7.92 23.52
C GLN A 538 8.69 -6.79 24.49
N THR A 539 9.94 -6.70 24.88
CA THR A 539 10.47 -5.63 25.72
C THR A 539 11.11 -4.54 24.88
N PRO A 540 11.37 -3.33 25.42
CA PRO A 540 12.13 -2.30 24.72
C PRO A 540 13.47 -2.79 24.17
N LEU A 541 14.10 -3.77 24.83
CA LEU A 541 15.36 -4.38 24.38
C LEU A 541 15.20 -5.13 23.04
N HIS A 542 14.06 -5.82 22.81
CA HIS A 542 13.75 -6.41 21.51
C HIS A 542 13.69 -5.37 20.39
N TYR A 543 13.11 -4.21 20.71
CA TYR A 543 12.99 -3.10 19.75
C TYR A 543 14.33 -2.43 19.46
N ALA A 544 15.18 -2.24 20.48
CA ALA A 544 16.53 -1.69 20.31
C ALA A 544 17.37 -2.57 19.39
N VAL A 545 17.30 -3.90 19.58
CA VAL A 545 18.00 -4.87 18.70
C VAL A 545 17.45 -4.83 17.29
N ARG A 546 16.13 -4.86 17.13
CA ARG A 546 15.47 -4.86 15.81
C ARG A 546 15.89 -3.65 14.97
N ASN A 547 16.10 -2.51 15.60
CA ASN A 547 16.45 -1.26 14.94
C ASN A 547 17.96 -0.95 14.95
N GLY A 548 18.78 -1.88 15.40
CA GLY A 548 20.23 -1.67 15.42
C GLY A 548 20.70 -0.57 16.39
N ASN A 549 19.86 -0.18 17.38
CA ASN A 549 20.15 0.95 18.25
C ASN A 549 21.02 0.55 19.43
N THR A 550 22.34 0.62 19.25
CA THR A 550 23.35 0.27 20.25
C THR A 550 23.31 1.18 21.47
N VAL A 551 22.96 2.46 21.31
CA VAL A 551 22.87 3.42 22.42
C VAL A 551 21.75 3.03 23.36
N VAL A 552 20.55 2.79 22.83
CA VAL A 552 19.40 2.36 23.63
C VAL A 552 19.64 0.99 24.23
N LEU A 553 20.20 0.04 23.46
CA LEU A 553 20.58 -1.28 23.95
C LEU A 553 21.45 -1.17 25.21
N GLY A 554 22.55 -0.42 25.13
CA GLY A 554 23.49 -0.28 26.25
C GLY A 554 22.87 0.38 27.48
N LEU A 555 21.98 1.36 27.30
CA LEU A 555 21.29 2.03 28.39
C LEU A 555 20.26 1.12 29.07
N LEU A 556 19.47 0.38 28.29
CA LEU A 556 18.50 -0.57 28.83
C LEU A 556 19.18 -1.71 29.61
N LEU A 557 20.27 -2.25 29.09
CA LEU A 557 21.06 -3.28 29.78
C LEU A 557 21.65 -2.74 31.09
N LYS A 558 22.17 -1.51 31.11
CA LYS A 558 22.64 -0.84 32.34
C LYS A 558 21.51 -0.58 33.33
N ALA A 559 20.29 -0.34 32.86
CA ALA A 559 19.10 -0.17 33.69
C ALA A 559 18.52 -1.50 34.19
N GLY A 560 19.15 -2.65 33.87
CA GLY A 560 18.75 -3.97 34.38
C GLY A 560 17.77 -4.71 33.48
N ALA A 561 17.64 -4.33 32.19
CA ALA A 561 16.83 -5.09 31.25
C ALA A 561 17.41 -6.52 31.06
N ASP A 562 16.53 -7.53 31.15
CA ASP A 562 16.92 -8.94 30.98
C ASP A 562 17.21 -9.27 29.50
N PRO A 563 18.48 -9.59 29.13
CA PRO A 563 18.84 -9.94 27.78
C PRO A 563 18.26 -11.28 27.31
N ASN A 564 17.73 -12.11 28.24
CA ASN A 564 17.08 -13.40 27.97
C ASN A 564 15.55 -13.32 28.00
N ALA A 565 14.97 -12.13 28.10
CA ALA A 565 13.53 -11.95 28.06
C ALA A 565 12.94 -12.56 26.78
N LYS A 566 11.94 -13.47 26.94
CA LYS A 566 11.27 -14.13 25.82
C LYS A 566 9.99 -13.39 25.43
N ASP A 567 9.75 -13.23 24.14
CA ASP A 567 8.42 -12.83 23.65
C ASP A 567 7.38 -13.94 23.88
N THR A 568 6.10 -13.57 23.84
CA THR A 568 5.02 -14.53 24.09
C THR A 568 4.67 -15.37 22.87
N GLU A 569 5.05 -14.95 21.68
CA GLU A 569 4.62 -15.58 20.44
C GLU A 569 5.53 -16.76 20.04
N TYR A 570 6.84 -16.51 19.95
CA TYR A 570 7.83 -17.55 19.54
C TYR A 570 8.73 -18.00 20.66
N GLY A 571 8.70 -17.32 21.80
CA GLY A 571 9.71 -17.49 22.83
C GLY A 571 11.06 -16.93 22.37
N SER A 572 11.08 -15.97 21.47
CA SER A 572 12.31 -15.33 20.97
C SER A 572 12.87 -14.38 22.00
N THR A 573 14.19 -14.40 22.19
CA THR A 573 14.93 -13.41 22.96
C THR A 573 15.50 -12.32 22.03
N PRO A 574 15.96 -11.17 22.58
CA PRO A 574 16.70 -10.18 21.79
C PRO A 574 17.84 -10.78 20.97
N LEU A 575 18.55 -11.78 21.53
CA LEU A 575 19.66 -12.45 20.86
C LEU A 575 19.21 -13.25 19.61
N HIS A 576 18.03 -13.86 19.63
CA HIS A 576 17.46 -14.51 18.44
C HIS A 576 17.20 -13.50 17.32
N LEU A 577 16.73 -12.30 17.66
CA LEU A 577 16.55 -11.22 16.67
C LEU A 577 17.88 -10.76 16.11
N ALA A 578 18.88 -10.51 16.98
CA ALA A 578 20.22 -10.14 16.55
C ALA A 578 20.86 -11.19 15.61
N ALA A 579 20.67 -12.47 15.94
CA ALA A 579 21.12 -13.60 15.10
C ALA A 579 20.42 -13.61 13.73
N THR A 580 19.11 -13.35 13.70
CA THR A 580 18.35 -13.27 12.45
C THR A 580 18.80 -12.11 11.57
N LEU A 581 19.11 -10.95 12.20
CA LEU A 581 19.50 -9.72 11.53
C LEU A 581 20.98 -9.68 11.12
N LYS A 582 21.81 -10.68 11.50
CA LYS A 582 23.27 -10.69 11.32
C LYS A 582 23.95 -9.47 11.95
N ALA A 583 23.44 -9.04 13.09
CA ALA A 583 23.93 -7.88 13.79
C ALA A 583 25.07 -8.30 14.75
N ASP A 584 26.25 -8.59 14.18
CA ASP A 584 27.37 -9.20 14.92
C ASP A 584 27.82 -8.35 16.13
N ASP A 585 27.75 -7.02 16.04
CA ASP A 585 28.06 -6.13 17.15
C ASP A 585 27.02 -6.25 18.27
N LEU A 586 25.72 -6.26 17.91
CA LEU A 586 24.64 -6.43 18.90
C LEU A 586 24.66 -7.83 19.53
N ILE A 587 25.06 -8.86 18.77
CA ILE A 587 25.25 -10.21 19.32
C ILE A 587 26.34 -10.17 20.41
N ARG A 588 27.51 -9.56 20.13
CA ARG A 588 28.59 -9.43 21.11
C ARG A 588 28.16 -8.65 22.35
N ASP A 589 27.48 -7.52 22.16
CA ASP A 589 26.99 -6.69 23.27
C ASP A 589 25.98 -7.45 24.15
N LEU A 590 25.07 -8.20 23.54
CA LEU A 590 24.07 -8.99 24.27
C LEU A 590 24.73 -10.16 25.01
N VAL A 591 25.64 -10.89 24.38
CA VAL A 591 26.38 -12.00 25.05
C VAL A 591 27.24 -11.46 26.18
N ALA A 592 27.93 -10.35 26.00
CA ALA A 592 28.70 -9.69 27.07
C ALA A 592 27.79 -9.24 28.26
N ALA A 593 26.53 -8.92 27.97
CA ALA A 593 25.54 -8.60 29.00
C ALA A 593 24.83 -9.82 29.62
N GLY A 594 25.23 -11.04 29.25
CA GLY A 594 24.69 -12.29 29.80
C GLY A 594 23.54 -12.92 29.04
N ALA A 595 23.36 -12.56 27.78
CA ALA A 595 22.45 -13.31 26.90
C ALA A 595 22.99 -14.73 26.68
N ASP A 596 22.15 -15.74 26.89
CA ASP A 596 22.49 -17.13 26.66
C ASP A 596 22.15 -17.55 25.22
N PRO A 597 23.18 -17.85 24.39
CA PRO A 597 22.97 -18.28 22.99
C PRO A 597 22.23 -19.63 22.85
N GLY A 598 22.24 -20.47 23.91
CA GLY A 598 21.60 -21.78 23.93
C GLY A 598 20.11 -21.74 24.32
N VAL A 599 19.56 -20.58 24.65
CA VAL A 599 18.13 -20.46 24.90
C VAL A 599 17.34 -20.82 23.65
N ALA A 600 16.47 -21.83 23.74
CA ALA A 600 15.65 -22.25 22.61
C ALA A 600 14.31 -21.51 22.54
N ARG A 601 13.86 -21.24 21.34
CA ARG A 601 12.49 -20.80 20.99
C ARG A 601 11.48 -21.94 21.20
N LYS A 602 10.19 -21.64 21.03
CA LYS A 602 9.12 -22.66 21.06
C LYS A 602 9.29 -23.78 20.02
N ASN A 603 9.95 -23.49 18.89
CA ASN A 603 10.24 -24.48 17.83
C ASN A 603 11.54 -25.27 18.07
N GLY A 604 12.26 -25.03 19.17
CA GLY A 604 13.49 -25.71 19.53
C GLY A 604 14.77 -25.13 18.88
N GLU A 605 14.68 -24.05 18.11
CA GLU A 605 15.85 -23.38 17.54
C GLU A 605 16.44 -22.38 18.56
N ASP A 606 17.75 -22.41 18.74
CA ASP A 606 18.52 -21.44 19.50
C ASP A 606 19.16 -20.37 18.59
N ALA A 607 19.73 -19.32 19.19
CA ALA A 607 20.31 -18.20 18.45
C ALA A 607 21.52 -18.65 17.59
N ILE A 608 22.28 -19.64 18.01
CA ILE A 608 23.44 -20.17 17.28
C ILE A 608 22.95 -20.82 15.98
N ARG A 609 21.98 -21.74 16.07
CA ARG A 609 21.41 -22.43 14.90
C ARG A 609 20.77 -21.46 13.92
N ILE A 610 20.09 -20.45 14.43
CA ILE A 610 19.49 -19.40 13.58
C ILE A 610 20.59 -18.67 12.81
N TYR A 611 21.62 -18.20 13.49
CA TYR A 611 22.70 -17.48 12.85
C TYR A 611 23.42 -18.31 11.79
N GLU A 612 23.83 -19.54 12.13
CA GLU A 612 24.55 -20.45 11.22
C GLU A 612 23.68 -20.84 10.02
N LYS A 613 22.37 -21.11 10.24
CA LYS A 613 21.41 -21.47 9.21
C LYS A 613 21.21 -20.34 8.18
N PHE A 614 21.08 -19.11 8.67
CA PHE A 614 20.75 -17.98 7.80
C PHE A 614 21.98 -17.32 7.16
N HIS A 615 23.15 -17.42 7.79
CA HIS A 615 24.34 -16.68 7.33
C HIS A 615 25.47 -17.58 6.85
N SER A 616 25.34 -18.89 6.97
CA SER A 616 26.36 -19.87 6.59
C SER A 616 27.75 -19.55 7.16
N LYS A 617 27.80 -18.98 8.37
CA LYS A 617 28.98 -18.57 9.12
C LYS A 617 28.87 -19.05 10.56
N PRO A 618 29.99 -19.26 11.27
CA PRO A 618 29.95 -19.55 12.69
C PRO A 618 29.39 -18.37 13.50
N PHE A 619 28.70 -18.67 14.59
CA PHE A 619 28.11 -17.65 15.48
C PHE A 619 29.21 -16.78 16.10
N PRO A 620 29.10 -15.44 16.07
CA PRO A 620 30.13 -14.52 16.54
C PRO A 620 30.05 -14.35 18.07
N ALA A 621 30.43 -15.38 18.82
CA ALA A 621 30.38 -15.37 20.29
C ALA A 621 31.55 -14.65 20.94
N GLU A 622 32.62 -14.34 20.22
CA GLU A 622 33.82 -13.63 20.68
C GLU A 622 34.04 -12.29 19.95
#